data_43c126abb01ae1d9b10dc2d616f0bffc
#
_entry.id   43c126abb01ae1d9b10dc2d616f0bffc
#
_cell.length_a   1.000
_cell.length_b   1.000
_cell.length_c   1.000
_cell.angle_alpha   90.00
_cell.angle_beta   90.00
_cell.angle_gamma   90.00
#
_symmetry.space_group_name_H-M   'P 1'
#
loop_
_entity.id
_entity.type
_entity.pdbx_description
1 polymer ?
#
loop_
_entity_poly.entity_id
_entity_poly.type
_entity_poly.pdbx_seq_one_letter_code
_entity_poly.pdbx_strand_id
1 'polypeptide(L)'
;TVVVQNMPGAGSIRAANFVFNAAPKDGTALGLITPTVALEEALGTAGVKFKAAEFIWIGRVAPLVDLSVTWNTSKVKTIDDARLHEAAMAASGPGSTSVVYLTVLNRISGTKFKVITGYSGSTEGMLAMERGETDGAMTSWSTLTVSKADWLKQKKINILVQYVSQRIPELPDVPTLIEIGKTPEEKQLFALLSSGAEVGRSIMAPPSLPADRVKTLRAAFEAMVKDREFVVDVERAGEEFNPMPGDKLQAVIAAAVNIPESVKARAREARGM
;
A
#
# COMPACT_ATOMS: atom_id res chain seq x y z
N THR A 1 5.60 8.01 -27.50
CA THR A 1 6.59 8.22 -26.41
C THR A 1 5.83 8.43 -25.12
N VAL A 2 6.20 7.73 -24.04
CA VAL A 2 5.69 7.97 -22.70
C VAL A 2 6.68 8.84 -21.94
N VAL A 3 6.19 9.91 -21.30
CA VAL A 3 7.02 10.79 -20.46
C VAL A 3 6.58 10.64 -19.02
N VAL A 4 7.47 10.16 -18.15
CA VAL A 4 7.22 10.02 -16.73
C VAL A 4 7.44 11.35 -16.02
N GLN A 5 6.43 11.81 -15.28
CA GLN A 5 6.50 13.02 -14.46
C GLN A 5 6.25 12.67 -13.00
N ASN A 6 7.26 12.78 -12.17
CA ASN A 6 7.13 12.58 -10.73
C ASN A 6 6.44 13.78 -10.07
N MET A 7 5.42 13.50 -9.28
CA MET A 7 4.62 14.52 -8.59
C MET A 7 4.55 14.21 -7.08
N PRO A 8 5.64 14.42 -6.33
CA PRO A 8 5.69 14.11 -4.91
C PRO A 8 4.81 15.04 -4.09
N GLY A 9 4.35 14.55 -2.93
CA GLY A 9 3.66 15.33 -1.91
C GLY A 9 2.39 14.67 -1.38
N ALA A 10 2.18 14.86 -0.08
CA ALA A 10 1.01 14.42 0.70
C ALA A 10 0.58 12.96 0.42
N GLY A 11 1.53 12.01 0.40
CA GLY A 11 1.20 10.59 0.16
C GLY A 11 0.45 10.34 -1.15
N SER A 12 0.87 10.99 -2.24
CA SER A 12 0.24 10.98 -3.58
C SER A 12 -1.09 11.75 -3.72
N ILE A 13 -1.63 12.36 -2.66
CA ILE A 13 -2.86 13.17 -2.77
C ILE A 13 -2.69 14.30 -3.80
N ARG A 14 -1.50 14.90 -3.87
CA ARG A 14 -1.19 15.93 -4.88
C ARG A 14 -1.32 15.39 -6.31
N ALA A 15 -0.73 14.25 -6.59
CA ALA A 15 -0.79 13.61 -7.90
C ALA A 15 -2.22 13.18 -8.25
N ALA A 16 -2.95 12.58 -7.30
CA ALA A 16 -4.34 12.18 -7.46
C ALA A 16 -5.24 13.39 -7.76
N ASN A 17 -5.10 14.49 -7.01
CA ASN A 17 -5.84 15.73 -7.28
C ASN A 17 -5.54 16.29 -8.68
N PHE A 18 -4.28 16.26 -9.12
CA PHE A 18 -3.91 16.71 -10.46
C PHE A 18 -4.58 15.83 -11.53
N VAL A 19 -4.45 14.51 -11.42
CA VAL A 19 -5.06 13.58 -12.40
C VAL A 19 -6.58 13.75 -12.44
N PHE A 20 -7.23 13.95 -11.30
CA PHE A 20 -8.68 14.09 -11.23
C PHE A 20 -9.19 15.39 -11.84
N ASN A 21 -8.55 16.52 -11.48
CA ASN A 21 -9.10 17.85 -11.73
C ASN A 21 -8.47 18.59 -12.91
N ALA A 22 -7.17 18.33 -13.20
CA ALA A 22 -6.38 19.16 -14.11
C ALA A 22 -5.77 18.43 -15.30
N ALA A 23 -5.61 17.10 -15.23
CA ALA A 23 -5.01 16.33 -16.32
C ALA A 23 -5.94 16.30 -17.56
N PRO A 24 -5.37 16.24 -18.78
CA PRO A 24 -6.15 16.07 -20.01
C PRO A 24 -7.06 14.84 -19.95
N LYS A 25 -8.31 14.99 -20.40
CA LYS A 25 -9.33 13.93 -20.38
C LYS A 25 -9.51 13.29 -21.77
N ASP A 26 -8.44 13.15 -22.51
CA ASP A 26 -8.39 12.60 -23.87
C ASP A 26 -7.69 11.23 -23.96
N GLY A 27 -7.25 10.69 -22.83
CA GLY A 27 -6.52 9.42 -22.75
C GLY A 27 -5.00 9.55 -22.86
N THR A 28 -4.45 10.75 -22.93
CA THR A 28 -3.00 11.01 -22.99
C THR A 28 -2.35 11.09 -21.59
N ALA A 29 -3.15 11.27 -20.53
CA ALA A 29 -2.69 11.32 -19.15
C ALA A 29 -3.07 10.04 -18.39
N LEU A 30 -2.09 9.40 -17.78
CA LEU A 30 -2.27 8.26 -16.89
C LEU A 30 -1.62 8.57 -15.53
N GLY A 31 -2.18 8.01 -14.46
CA GLY A 31 -1.65 8.11 -13.12
C GLY A 31 -1.28 6.74 -12.56
N LEU A 32 -0.16 6.72 -11.81
CA LEU A 32 0.22 5.62 -10.95
C LEU A 32 0.47 6.24 -9.57
N ILE A 33 -0.39 5.91 -8.62
CA ILE A 33 -0.43 6.56 -7.31
C ILE A 33 -0.41 5.52 -6.18
N THR A 34 -0.26 6.02 -4.95
CA THR A 34 -0.24 5.13 -3.78
C THR A 34 -1.52 4.29 -3.68
N PRO A 35 -1.43 3.03 -3.24
CA PRO A 35 -2.57 2.14 -3.03
C PRO A 35 -3.62 2.67 -2.04
N THR A 36 -3.22 3.57 -1.14
CA THR A 36 -4.10 4.13 -0.09
C THR A 36 -5.07 5.20 -0.58
N VAL A 37 -5.07 5.54 -1.86
CA VAL A 37 -5.89 6.64 -2.41
C VAL A 37 -7.39 6.51 -2.11
N ALA A 38 -7.95 5.29 -2.20
CA ALA A 38 -9.35 5.03 -1.86
C ALA A 38 -9.62 5.22 -0.36
N LEU A 39 -8.66 4.82 0.47
CA LEU A 39 -8.71 5.01 1.92
C LEU A 39 -8.66 6.49 2.29
N GLU A 40 -7.80 7.28 1.65
CA GLU A 40 -7.68 8.72 1.92
C GLU A 40 -8.99 9.48 1.63
N GLU A 41 -9.68 9.12 0.54
CA GLU A 41 -11.03 9.64 0.27
C GLU A 41 -12.04 9.17 1.31
N ALA A 42 -12.11 7.86 1.56
CA ALA A 42 -13.08 7.26 2.48
C ALA A 42 -13.00 7.87 3.89
N LEU A 43 -11.81 8.25 4.33
CA LEU A 43 -11.57 8.86 5.62
C LEU A 43 -11.73 10.39 5.64
N GLY A 44 -11.92 11.02 4.49
CA GLY A 44 -12.03 12.48 4.39
C GLY A 44 -10.73 13.20 4.75
N THR A 45 -9.60 12.62 4.36
CA THR A 45 -8.28 13.20 4.63
C THR A 45 -8.18 14.61 4.06
N ALA A 46 -7.65 15.54 4.87
CA ALA A 46 -7.50 16.93 4.46
C ALA A 46 -6.70 17.07 3.15
N GLY A 47 -7.20 17.89 2.24
CA GLY A 47 -6.57 18.12 0.94
C GLY A 47 -7.00 17.13 -0.16
N VAL A 48 -7.78 16.10 0.12
CA VAL A 48 -8.40 15.24 -0.90
C VAL A 48 -9.46 16.04 -1.67
N LYS A 49 -9.28 16.13 -3.00
CA LYS A 49 -10.19 16.81 -3.93
C LYS A 49 -10.52 15.92 -5.12
N PHE A 50 -10.55 14.63 -4.93
CA PHE A 50 -10.89 13.61 -5.91
C PHE A 50 -11.91 12.63 -5.31
N LYS A 51 -12.49 11.83 -6.19
CA LYS A 51 -13.29 10.65 -5.83
C LYS A 51 -12.65 9.42 -6.48
N ALA A 52 -12.14 8.51 -5.67
CA ALA A 52 -11.37 7.36 -6.15
C ALA A 52 -12.20 6.44 -7.05
N ALA A 53 -13.49 6.30 -6.77
CA ALA A 53 -14.41 5.53 -7.60
C ALA A 53 -14.74 6.19 -8.96
N GLU A 54 -14.51 7.49 -9.13
CA GLU A 54 -14.77 8.19 -10.38
C GLU A 54 -13.55 8.20 -11.33
N PHE A 55 -12.34 7.86 -10.88
CA PHE A 55 -11.23 7.60 -11.79
C PHE A 55 -11.56 6.44 -12.74
N ILE A 56 -11.00 6.47 -13.93
CA ILE A 56 -11.06 5.35 -14.86
C ILE A 56 -9.88 4.41 -14.54
N TRP A 57 -10.15 3.35 -13.82
CA TRP A 57 -9.15 2.35 -13.52
C TRP A 57 -8.89 1.47 -14.75
N ILE A 58 -7.64 1.46 -15.19
CA ILE A 58 -7.20 0.78 -16.42
C ILE A 58 -6.84 -0.67 -16.10
N GLY A 59 -6.14 -0.90 -14.99
CA GLY A 59 -5.78 -2.21 -14.50
C GLY A 59 -4.71 -2.15 -13.43
N ARG A 60 -4.51 -3.26 -12.74
CA ARG A 60 -3.45 -3.49 -11.76
C ARG A 60 -2.43 -4.47 -12.33
N VAL A 61 -1.14 -4.12 -12.28
CA VAL A 61 -0.05 -5.01 -12.69
C VAL A 61 0.24 -6.03 -11.60
N ALA A 62 0.34 -5.57 -10.35
CA ALA A 62 0.73 -6.39 -9.21
C ALA A 62 0.04 -5.90 -7.92
N PRO A 63 -0.33 -6.79 -6.99
CA PRO A 63 -0.67 -6.38 -5.63
C PRO A 63 0.55 -5.76 -4.93
N LEU A 64 0.34 -5.13 -3.81
CA LEU A 64 1.43 -4.61 -2.98
C LEU A 64 1.36 -5.28 -1.61
N VAL A 65 2.31 -6.16 -1.34
CA VAL A 65 2.43 -6.83 -0.05
C VAL A 65 3.38 -6.04 0.84
N ASP A 66 2.81 -5.10 1.60
CA ASP A 66 3.58 -4.38 2.62
C ASP A 66 3.75 -5.24 3.88
N LEU A 67 4.88 -5.07 4.54
CA LEU A 67 5.29 -5.82 5.72
C LEU A 67 5.86 -4.88 6.79
N SER A 68 5.58 -5.15 8.06
CA SER A 68 6.39 -4.62 9.15
C SER A 68 7.46 -5.63 9.53
N VAL A 69 8.69 -5.18 9.59
CA VAL A 69 9.85 -6.00 9.92
C VAL A 69 10.67 -5.39 11.05
N THR A 70 11.34 -6.24 11.83
CA THR A 70 12.36 -5.80 12.80
C THR A 70 13.67 -6.51 12.53
N TRP A 71 14.77 -5.92 12.96
CA TRP A 71 16.07 -6.59 12.90
C TRP A 71 16.11 -7.76 13.88
N ASN A 72 16.85 -8.81 13.58
CA ASN A 72 16.87 -10.04 14.38
C ASN A 72 17.36 -9.86 15.82
N THR A 73 18.10 -8.78 16.11
CA THR A 73 18.54 -8.43 17.45
C THR A 73 17.48 -7.69 18.26
N SER A 74 16.39 -7.26 17.65
CA SER A 74 15.27 -6.64 18.37
C SER A 74 14.60 -7.63 19.33
N LYS A 75 14.09 -7.10 20.44
CA LYS A 75 13.25 -7.85 21.38
C LYS A 75 11.87 -8.20 20.80
N VAL A 76 11.44 -7.45 19.78
CA VAL A 76 10.17 -7.64 19.09
C VAL A 76 10.40 -8.53 17.87
N LYS A 77 10.00 -9.78 17.96
CA LYS A 77 10.14 -10.81 16.92
C LYS A 77 8.81 -11.19 16.29
N THR A 78 7.73 -10.94 17.00
CA THR A 78 6.35 -11.20 16.59
C THR A 78 5.49 -9.98 16.86
N ILE A 79 4.27 -9.96 16.32
CA ILE A 79 3.32 -8.89 16.62
C ILE A 79 2.87 -8.92 18.09
N ASP A 80 2.89 -10.07 18.73
CA ASP A 80 2.57 -10.19 20.16
C ASP A 80 3.67 -9.59 21.03
N ASP A 81 4.93 -9.77 20.66
CA ASP A 81 6.06 -9.11 21.35
C ASP A 81 5.92 -7.58 21.26
N ALA A 82 5.43 -7.05 20.13
CA ALA A 82 5.21 -5.62 19.97
C ALA A 82 4.15 -5.03 20.94
N ARG A 83 3.27 -5.86 21.49
CA ARG A 83 2.34 -5.45 22.56
C ARG A 83 3.02 -5.37 23.94
N LEU A 84 4.08 -6.11 24.12
CA LEU A 84 4.82 -6.17 25.39
C LEU A 84 6.01 -5.22 25.43
N HIS A 85 6.72 -5.09 24.32
CA HIS A 85 7.96 -4.35 24.19
C HIS A 85 7.85 -3.22 23.19
N GLU A 86 8.51 -2.10 23.48
CA GLU A 86 8.65 -0.98 22.55
C GLU A 86 9.64 -1.37 21.43
N ALA A 87 9.33 -0.97 20.18
CA ALA A 87 10.24 -1.03 19.04
C ALA A 87 10.24 0.31 18.29
N ALA A 88 11.41 0.89 18.08
CA ALA A 88 11.58 2.06 17.25
C ALA A 88 11.46 1.68 15.77
N MET A 89 10.46 2.21 15.09
CA MET A 89 10.13 1.88 13.71
C MET A 89 10.40 3.08 12.80
N ALA A 90 11.29 2.94 11.84
CA ALA A 90 11.54 3.97 10.84
C ALA A 90 10.32 4.20 9.95
N ALA A 91 9.94 5.45 9.77
CA ALA A 91 8.81 5.86 8.95
C ALA A 91 9.13 7.16 8.18
N SER A 92 8.43 7.39 7.08
CA SER A 92 8.64 8.60 6.28
C SER A 92 7.83 9.80 6.81
N GLY A 93 6.88 10.32 6.11
CA GLY A 93 6.08 11.47 6.53
C GLY A 93 4.73 11.09 7.13
N PRO A 94 4.02 12.03 7.77
CA PRO A 94 2.77 11.78 8.49
C PRO A 94 1.66 11.07 7.70
N GLY A 95 1.56 11.29 6.39
CA GLY A 95 0.59 10.64 5.49
C GLY A 95 1.08 9.35 4.86
N SER A 96 2.27 8.86 5.23
CA SER A 96 2.81 7.64 4.65
C SER A 96 2.14 6.39 5.21
N THR A 97 2.13 5.32 4.41
CA THR A 97 1.63 4.00 4.82
C THR A 97 2.28 3.53 6.13
N SER A 98 3.59 3.76 6.30
CA SER A 98 4.33 3.37 7.50
C SER A 98 3.82 4.08 8.75
N VAL A 99 3.59 5.38 8.71
CA VAL A 99 3.02 6.10 9.85
C VAL A 99 1.61 5.65 10.15
N VAL A 100 0.77 5.58 9.11
CA VAL A 100 -0.65 5.23 9.24
C VAL A 100 -0.83 3.85 9.88
N TYR A 101 -0.19 2.83 9.32
CA TYR A 101 -0.41 1.45 9.77
C TYR A 101 0.16 1.20 11.16
N LEU A 102 1.36 1.69 11.45
CA LEU A 102 1.94 1.55 12.80
C LEU A 102 1.13 2.30 13.86
N THR A 103 0.60 3.49 13.53
CA THR A 103 -0.27 4.25 14.44
C THR A 103 -1.58 3.51 14.71
N VAL A 104 -2.19 2.96 13.69
CA VAL A 104 -3.44 2.18 13.84
C VAL A 104 -3.20 0.92 14.65
N LEU A 105 -2.10 0.19 14.40
CA LEU A 105 -1.73 -0.98 15.20
C LEU A 105 -1.56 -0.62 16.68
N ASN A 106 -0.88 0.48 16.99
CA ASN A 106 -0.73 0.95 18.36
C ASN A 106 -2.09 1.20 19.05
N ARG A 107 -2.98 1.90 18.35
CA ARG A 107 -4.27 2.32 18.92
C ARG A 107 -5.29 1.19 19.04
N ILE A 108 -5.33 0.30 18.04
CA ILE A 108 -6.33 -0.76 17.96
C ILE A 108 -5.83 -2.06 18.59
N SER A 109 -4.59 -2.46 18.31
CA SER A 109 -4.05 -3.74 18.76
C SER A 109 -3.18 -3.64 20.01
N GLY A 110 -2.94 -2.41 20.51
CA GLY A 110 -2.15 -2.15 21.71
C GLY A 110 -0.65 -2.42 21.53
N THR A 111 -0.15 -2.38 20.28
CA THR A 111 1.30 -2.45 20.03
C THR A 111 2.01 -1.19 20.54
N LYS A 112 3.29 -1.29 20.79
CA LYS A 112 4.12 -0.21 21.36
C LYS A 112 5.19 0.25 20.37
N PHE A 113 4.81 0.43 19.11
CA PHE A 113 5.71 0.95 18.10
C PHE A 113 6.00 2.44 18.33
N LYS A 114 7.27 2.78 18.54
CA LYS A 114 7.73 4.17 18.53
C LYS A 114 8.04 4.59 17.10
N VAL A 115 7.11 5.32 16.49
CA VAL A 115 7.23 5.73 15.09
C VAL A 115 8.21 6.89 14.97
N ILE A 116 9.35 6.66 14.32
CA ILE A 116 10.40 7.66 14.08
C ILE A 116 10.26 8.15 12.64
N THR A 117 9.77 9.38 12.49
CA THR A 117 9.53 9.98 11.17
C THR A 117 10.76 10.77 10.67
N GLY A 118 10.78 11.09 9.37
CA GLY A 118 11.81 11.92 8.74
C GLY A 118 12.66 11.21 7.69
N TYR A 119 12.50 9.91 7.55
CA TYR A 119 13.16 9.16 6.48
C TYR A 119 12.51 9.45 5.13
N SER A 120 13.29 9.52 4.06
CA SER A 120 12.80 9.85 2.72
C SER A 120 11.91 8.73 2.10
N GLY A 121 12.04 7.50 2.62
CA GLY A 121 11.28 6.34 2.17
C GLY A 121 11.72 5.04 2.85
N SER A 122 11.15 3.92 2.40
CA SER A 122 11.43 2.59 2.97
C SER A 122 12.91 2.19 2.85
N THR A 123 13.58 2.56 1.78
CA THR A 123 15.02 2.25 1.59
C THR A 123 15.89 2.86 2.67
N GLU A 124 15.67 4.15 2.98
CA GLU A 124 16.42 4.84 4.06
C GLU A 124 16.05 4.28 5.42
N GLY A 125 14.77 3.99 5.67
CA GLY A 125 14.32 3.34 6.89
C GLY A 125 14.94 1.96 7.11
N MET A 126 15.07 1.15 6.06
CA MET A 126 15.74 -0.14 6.12
C MET A 126 17.25 0.01 6.39
N LEU A 127 17.91 1.02 5.84
CA LEU A 127 19.31 1.32 6.15
C LEU A 127 19.49 1.73 7.62
N ALA A 128 18.59 2.54 8.16
CA ALA A 128 18.60 2.92 9.57
C ALA A 128 18.43 1.68 10.47
N MET A 129 17.53 0.77 10.13
CA MET A 129 17.38 -0.50 10.84
C MET A 129 18.65 -1.37 10.77
N GLU A 130 19.27 -1.49 9.59
CA GLU A 130 20.52 -2.25 9.40
C GLU A 130 21.68 -1.69 10.23
N ARG A 131 21.72 -0.36 10.43
CA ARG A 131 22.71 0.33 11.26
C ARG A 131 22.41 0.33 12.76
N GLY A 132 21.24 -0.19 13.15
CA GLY A 132 20.79 -0.18 14.54
C GLY A 132 20.29 1.17 15.05
N GLU A 133 19.99 2.12 14.16
CA GLU A 133 19.39 3.42 14.52
C GLU A 133 17.91 3.24 14.90
N THR A 134 17.26 2.25 14.31
CA THR A 134 15.89 1.82 14.64
C THR A 134 15.81 0.30 14.77
N ASP A 135 14.80 -0.21 15.49
CA ASP A 135 14.58 -1.64 15.65
C ASP A 135 13.97 -2.27 14.40
N GLY A 136 13.20 -1.48 13.63
CA GLY A 136 12.45 -1.99 12.50
C GLY A 136 12.05 -0.91 11.50
N ALA A 137 11.41 -1.36 10.41
CA ALA A 137 10.88 -0.52 9.35
C ALA A 137 9.69 -1.22 8.67
N MET A 138 8.98 -0.47 7.83
CA MET A 138 8.08 -1.09 6.84
C MET A 138 8.77 -1.20 5.50
N THR A 139 8.51 -2.32 4.81
CA THR A 139 9.02 -2.61 3.47
C THR A 139 8.02 -3.46 2.70
N SER A 140 8.25 -3.74 1.41
CA SER A 140 7.43 -4.66 0.63
C SER A 140 8.09 -6.03 0.50
N TRP A 141 7.29 -7.06 0.25
CA TRP A 141 7.80 -8.41 -0.02
C TRP A 141 8.73 -8.40 -1.23
N SER A 142 8.37 -7.72 -2.32
CA SER A 142 9.22 -7.59 -3.51
C SER A 142 10.57 -6.95 -3.19
N THR A 143 10.62 -5.94 -2.33
CA THR A 143 11.89 -5.35 -1.89
C THR A 143 12.76 -6.36 -1.13
N LEU A 144 12.16 -7.18 -0.27
CA LEU A 144 12.91 -8.21 0.47
C LEU A 144 13.43 -9.32 -0.46
N THR A 145 12.63 -9.76 -1.42
CA THR A 145 13.01 -10.85 -2.32
C THR A 145 14.05 -10.43 -3.36
N VAL A 146 14.01 -9.18 -3.81
CA VAL A 146 14.90 -8.67 -4.86
C VAL A 146 16.14 -8.00 -4.27
N SER A 147 15.93 -6.96 -3.47
CA SER A 147 17.03 -6.07 -3.05
C SER A 147 17.69 -6.52 -1.75
N LYS A 148 17.01 -7.33 -0.93
CA LYS A 148 17.43 -7.76 0.40
C LYS A 148 17.27 -9.27 0.61
N ALA A 149 17.38 -10.05 -0.46
CA ALA A 149 17.25 -11.52 -0.42
C ALA A 149 18.22 -12.20 0.59
N ASP A 150 19.38 -11.61 0.78
CA ASP A 150 20.36 -12.05 1.77
C ASP A 150 19.84 -11.92 3.21
N TRP A 151 18.98 -10.92 3.52
CA TRP A 151 18.39 -10.78 4.85
C TRP A 151 17.43 -11.94 5.17
N LEU A 152 16.67 -12.38 4.18
CA LEU A 152 15.79 -13.56 4.33
C LEU A 152 16.62 -14.83 4.50
N LYS A 153 17.61 -15.09 3.63
CA LYS A 153 18.48 -16.26 3.67
C LYS A 153 19.26 -16.38 4.99
N GLN A 154 19.74 -15.25 5.51
CA GLN A 154 20.56 -15.19 6.72
C GLN A 154 19.72 -14.96 7.99
N LYS A 155 18.38 -14.92 7.87
CA LYS A 155 17.44 -14.67 8.99
C LYS A 155 17.80 -13.41 9.78
N LYS A 156 18.18 -12.34 9.08
CA LYS A 156 18.54 -11.04 9.68
C LYS A 156 17.34 -10.23 10.15
N ILE A 157 16.14 -10.58 9.71
CA ILE A 157 14.90 -9.86 10.03
C ILE A 157 13.84 -10.82 10.56
N ASN A 158 12.94 -10.27 11.37
CA ASN A 158 11.68 -10.89 11.77
C ASN A 158 10.56 -10.17 11.01
N ILE A 159 9.64 -10.91 10.41
CA ILE A 159 8.46 -10.35 9.74
C ILE A 159 7.29 -10.44 10.71
N LEU A 160 6.74 -9.31 11.11
CA LEU A 160 5.76 -9.23 12.19
C LEU A 160 4.32 -9.37 11.71
N VAL A 161 4.01 -8.78 10.56
CA VAL A 161 2.66 -8.72 9.98
C VAL A 161 2.74 -8.45 8.48
N GLN A 162 1.81 -9.01 7.73
CA GLN A 162 1.58 -8.72 6.32
C GLN A 162 0.25 -7.94 6.15
N TYR A 163 0.31 -6.84 5.41
CA TYR A 163 -0.82 -5.91 5.23
C TYR A 163 -1.68 -6.29 4.02
N VAL A 164 -2.17 -7.51 4.03
CA VAL A 164 -2.99 -8.13 2.97
C VAL A 164 -4.25 -8.73 3.58
N SER A 165 -5.25 -9.03 2.72
CA SER A 165 -6.50 -9.65 3.15
C SER A 165 -6.36 -11.15 3.47
N GLN A 166 -5.43 -11.83 2.80
CA GLN A 166 -5.12 -13.25 3.01
C GLN A 166 -3.61 -13.42 3.00
N ARG A 167 -3.10 -14.41 3.77
CA ARG A 167 -1.67 -14.70 3.80
C ARG A 167 -1.17 -15.06 2.41
N ILE A 168 -0.02 -14.51 2.04
CA ILE A 168 0.64 -14.95 0.81
C ILE A 168 1.28 -16.34 1.03
N PRO A 169 1.38 -17.18 -0.01
CA PRO A 169 1.91 -18.54 0.10
C PRO A 169 3.34 -18.59 0.65
N GLU A 170 4.14 -17.58 0.40
CA GLU A 170 5.53 -17.47 0.81
C GLU A 170 5.70 -17.13 2.31
N LEU A 171 4.64 -16.60 2.95
CA LEU A 171 4.64 -16.21 4.37
C LEU A 171 3.49 -16.87 5.14
N PRO A 172 3.40 -18.23 5.15
CA PRO A 172 2.27 -18.92 5.76
C PRO A 172 2.17 -18.75 7.27
N ASP A 173 3.27 -18.44 7.95
CA ASP A 173 3.33 -18.31 9.41
C ASP A 173 3.20 -16.85 9.89
N VAL A 174 3.23 -15.87 8.98
CA VAL A 174 3.09 -14.46 9.33
C VAL A 174 1.61 -14.04 9.32
N PRO A 175 1.07 -13.48 10.40
CA PRO A 175 -0.34 -13.09 10.43
C PRO A 175 -0.63 -11.92 9.48
N THR A 176 -1.83 -11.91 8.92
CA THR A 176 -2.36 -10.74 8.22
C THR A 176 -2.84 -9.69 9.21
N LEU A 177 -2.99 -8.44 8.73
CA LEU A 177 -3.56 -7.38 9.55
C LEU A 177 -4.96 -7.75 10.08
N ILE A 178 -5.80 -8.40 9.26
CA ILE A 178 -7.15 -8.82 9.64
C ILE A 178 -7.14 -9.86 10.76
N GLU A 179 -6.19 -10.80 10.73
CA GLU A 179 -6.06 -11.85 11.76
C GLU A 179 -5.64 -11.30 13.13
N ILE A 180 -4.99 -10.14 13.17
CA ILE A 180 -4.60 -9.45 14.41
C ILE A 180 -5.81 -8.87 15.13
N GLY A 181 -6.87 -8.53 14.42
CA GLY A 181 -8.11 -7.99 14.97
C GLY A 181 -8.83 -8.98 15.89
N LYS A 182 -9.19 -8.54 17.09
CA LYS A 182 -9.86 -9.35 18.12
C LYS A 182 -11.38 -9.30 18.03
N THR A 183 -11.94 -8.15 17.62
CA THR A 183 -13.39 -7.96 17.47
C THR A 183 -13.80 -7.90 16.00
N PRO A 184 -15.07 -8.16 15.67
CA PRO A 184 -15.57 -7.99 14.31
C PRO A 184 -15.31 -6.59 13.74
N GLU A 185 -15.44 -5.56 14.57
CA GLU A 185 -15.22 -4.16 14.20
C GLU A 185 -13.72 -3.89 13.88
N GLU A 186 -12.81 -4.44 14.69
CA GLU A 186 -11.38 -4.35 14.41
C GLU A 186 -11.02 -5.04 13.10
N LYS A 187 -11.59 -6.22 12.84
CA LYS A 187 -11.38 -6.94 11.58
C LYS A 187 -11.90 -6.16 10.37
N GLN A 188 -13.05 -5.48 10.49
CA GLN A 188 -13.57 -4.61 9.43
C GLN A 188 -12.64 -3.42 9.17
N LEU A 189 -12.13 -2.78 10.22
CA LEU A 189 -11.16 -1.70 10.10
C LEU A 189 -9.87 -2.18 9.43
N PHE A 190 -9.35 -3.31 9.85
CA PHE A 190 -8.14 -3.89 9.28
C PHE A 190 -8.35 -4.38 7.83
N ALA A 191 -9.54 -4.88 7.49
CA ALA A 191 -9.89 -5.19 6.11
C ALA A 191 -9.88 -3.94 5.22
N LEU A 192 -10.40 -2.81 5.73
CA LEU A 192 -10.32 -1.52 5.03
C LEU A 192 -8.87 -1.10 4.79
N LEU A 193 -8.01 -1.19 5.80
CA LEU A 193 -6.59 -0.85 5.65
C LEU A 193 -5.88 -1.80 4.69
N SER A 194 -6.19 -3.10 4.73
CA SER A 194 -5.63 -4.10 3.83
C SER A 194 -6.10 -3.96 2.38
N SER A 195 -7.20 -3.24 2.12
CA SER A 195 -7.70 -3.04 0.75
C SER A 195 -6.70 -2.33 -0.16
N GLY A 196 -5.76 -1.57 0.41
CA GLY A 196 -4.66 -0.97 -0.35
C GLY A 196 -3.79 -2.00 -1.07
N ALA A 197 -3.60 -3.18 -0.50
CA ALA A 197 -2.84 -4.26 -1.14
C ALA A 197 -3.50 -4.70 -2.47
N GLU A 198 -4.82 -4.75 -2.50
CA GLU A 198 -5.59 -5.13 -3.70
C GLU A 198 -5.52 -4.05 -4.79
N VAL A 199 -5.40 -2.78 -4.41
CA VAL A 199 -5.16 -1.68 -5.36
C VAL A 199 -3.76 -1.81 -5.95
N GLY A 200 -2.76 -2.05 -5.12
CA GLY A 200 -1.39 -2.36 -5.52
C GLY A 200 -0.79 -1.36 -6.52
N ARG A 201 -0.07 -1.88 -7.50
CA ARG A 201 0.53 -1.12 -8.61
C ARG A 201 -0.48 -0.95 -9.75
N SER A 202 -1.40 -0.02 -9.58
CA SER A 202 -2.52 0.21 -10.48
C SER A 202 -2.32 1.44 -11.35
N ILE A 203 -2.81 1.34 -12.57
CA ILE A 203 -2.85 2.44 -13.54
C ILE A 203 -4.29 2.99 -13.59
N MET A 204 -4.41 4.30 -13.47
CA MET A 204 -5.67 5.01 -13.60
C MET A 204 -5.57 6.15 -14.62
N ALA A 205 -6.71 6.60 -15.09
CA ALA A 205 -6.86 7.77 -15.95
C ALA A 205 -7.84 8.77 -15.31
N PRO A 206 -7.86 10.04 -15.76
CA PRO A 206 -8.82 11.04 -15.31
C PRO A 206 -10.27 10.55 -15.46
N PRO A 207 -11.22 11.09 -14.67
CA PRO A 207 -12.63 10.79 -14.84
C PRO A 207 -13.15 11.36 -16.16
N SER A 208 -14.28 10.83 -16.65
CA SER A 208 -14.98 11.34 -17.84
C SER A 208 -14.20 11.24 -19.15
N LEU A 209 -13.33 10.23 -19.30
CA LEU A 209 -12.74 9.90 -20.58
C LEU A 209 -13.82 9.42 -21.58
N PRO A 210 -13.66 9.68 -22.90
CA PRO A 210 -14.49 9.08 -23.94
C PRO A 210 -14.45 7.54 -23.87
N ALA A 211 -15.58 6.89 -24.08
CA ALA A 211 -15.73 5.46 -23.90
C ALA A 211 -14.80 4.64 -24.82
N ASP A 212 -14.56 5.11 -26.04
CA ASP A 212 -13.62 4.50 -26.99
C ASP A 212 -12.18 4.54 -26.47
N ARG A 213 -11.78 5.64 -25.81
CA ARG A 213 -10.46 5.76 -25.17
C ARG A 213 -10.30 4.80 -23.99
N VAL A 214 -11.32 4.69 -23.13
CA VAL A 214 -11.34 3.73 -22.04
C VAL A 214 -11.17 2.30 -22.57
N LYS A 215 -11.95 1.94 -23.61
CA LYS A 215 -11.86 0.63 -24.25
C LYS A 215 -10.46 0.36 -24.80
N THR A 216 -9.87 1.34 -25.50
CA THR A 216 -8.53 1.22 -26.08
C THR A 216 -7.47 1.02 -24.99
N LEU A 217 -7.49 1.83 -23.92
CA LEU A 217 -6.51 1.76 -22.84
C LEU A 217 -6.60 0.43 -22.08
N ARG A 218 -7.81 -0.03 -21.77
CA ARG A 218 -8.00 -1.34 -21.11
C ARG A 218 -7.56 -2.50 -21.99
N ALA A 219 -7.87 -2.47 -23.28
CA ALA A 219 -7.41 -3.48 -24.23
C ALA A 219 -5.88 -3.50 -24.36
N ALA A 220 -5.23 -2.32 -24.37
CA ALA A 220 -3.78 -2.21 -24.38
C ALA A 220 -3.17 -2.78 -23.10
N PHE A 221 -3.77 -2.50 -21.94
CA PHE A 221 -3.32 -3.08 -20.66
C PHE A 221 -3.43 -4.61 -20.67
N GLU A 222 -4.57 -5.15 -21.12
CA GLU A 222 -4.77 -6.60 -21.22
C GLU A 222 -3.80 -7.27 -22.19
N ALA A 223 -3.43 -6.61 -23.27
CA ALA A 223 -2.39 -7.08 -24.18
C ALA A 223 -1.00 -7.03 -23.50
N MET A 224 -0.66 -5.92 -22.84
CA MET A 224 0.61 -5.74 -22.14
C MET A 224 0.85 -6.83 -21.08
N VAL A 225 -0.14 -7.14 -20.25
CA VAL A 225 0.03 -8.17 -19.19
C VAL A 225 0.09 -9.60 -19.73
N LYS A 226 -0.18 -9.81 -21.00
CA LYS A 226 -0.02 -11.10 -21.72
C LYS A 226 1.25 -11.12 -22.58
N ASP A 227 1.89 -9.98 -22.76
CA ASP A 227 3.11 -9.88 -23.54
C ASP A 227 4.27 -10.57 -22.81
N ARG A 228 4.94 -11.48 -23.51
CA ARG A 228 6.00 -12.32 -22.93
C ARG A 228 7.21 -11.52 -22.49
N GLU A 229 7.56 -10.49 -23.23
CA GLU A 229 8.70 -9.63 -22.92
C GLU A 229 8.44 -8.83 -21.64
N PHE A 230 7.24 -8.25 -21.54
CA PHE A 230 6.79 -7.56 -20.33
C PHE A 230 6.76 -8.47 -19.09
N VAL A 231 6.21 -9.69 -19.22
CA VAL A 231 6.15 -10.65 -18.09
C VAL A 231 7.57 -11.01 -17.63
N VAL A 232 8.50 -11.30 -18.55
CA VAL A 232 9.89 -11.61 -18.22
C VAL A 232 10.57 -10.42 -17.53
N ASP A 233 10.29 -9.19 -17.93
CA ASP A 233 10.87 -8.01 -17.30
C ASP A 233 10.33 -7.80 -15.89
N VAL A 234 9.04 -8.06 -15.65
CA VAL A 234 8.43 -8.02 -14.29
C VAL A 234 9.04 -9.10 -13.39
N GLU A 235 9.21 -10.33 -13.91
CA GLU A 235 9.85 -11.43 -13.19
C GLU A 235 11.32 -11.12 -12.85
N ARG A 236 12.06 -10.53 -13.76
CA ARG A 236 13.45 -10.07 -13.52
C ARG A 236 13.52 -8.97 -12.47
N ALA A 237 12.53 -8.09 -12.44
CA ALA A 237 12.42 -7.08 -11.40
C ALA A 237 12.00 -7.69 -10.05
N GLY A 238 11.67 -9.00 -10.02
CA GLY A 238 11.24 -9.72 -8.82
C GLY A 238 9.94 -9.20 -8.22
N GLU A 239 9.15 -8.53 -9.05
CA GLU A 239 7.83 -8.06 -8.64
C GLU A 239 6.84 -9.22 -8.68
N GLU A 240 5.92 -9.24 -7.72
CA GLU A 240 4.80 -10.18 -7.75
C GLU A 240 3.89 -9.85 -8.93
N PHE A 241 3.77 -10.79 -9.87
CA PHE A 241 2.95 -10.60 -11.07
C PHE A 241 1.58 -11.25 -10.90
N ASN A 242 0.58 -10.43 -10.58
CA ASN A 242 -0.81 -10.87 -10.43
C ASN A 242 -1.73 -9.79 -10.99
N PRO A 243 -1.87 -9.70 -12.33
CA PRO A 243 -2.63 -8.64 -12.96
C PRO A 243 -4.13 -8.76 -12.72
N MET A 244 -4.79 -7.60 -12.61
CA MET A 244 -6.24 -7.49 -12.48
C MET A 244 -6.78 -6.53 -13.55
N PRO A 245 -7.81 -6.93 -14.32
CA PRO A 245 -8.47 -6.06 -15.29
C PRO A 245 -9.11 -4.82 -14.64
N GLY A 246 -9.20 -3.74 -15.41
CA GLY A 246 -9.66 -2.44 -14.90
C GLY A 246 -11.10 -2.42 -14.41
N ASP A 247 -11.99 -3.21 -14.96
CA ASP A 247 -13.39 -3.34 -14.51
C ASP A 247 -13.49 -3.99 -13.12
N LYS A 248 -12.72 -5.06 -12.90
CA LYS A 248 -12.63 -5.69 -11.57
C LYS A 248 -12.01 -4.76 -10.55
N LEU A 249 -10.92 -4.08 -10.92
CA LEU A 249 -10.28 -3.10 -10.05
C LEU A 249 -11.22 -1.94 -9.70
N GLN A 250 -12.01 -1.45 -10.67
CA GLN A 250 -13.04 -0.43 -10.45
C GLN A 250 -14.05 -0.85 -9.37
N ALA A 251 -14.48 -2.11 -9.39
CA ALA A 251 -15.40 -2.66 -8.39
C ALA A 251 -14.74 -2.74 -6.99
N VAL A 252 -13.47 -3.14 -6.92
CA VAL A 252 -12.70 -3.18 -5.65
C VAL A 252 -12.62 -1.78 -5.05
N ILE A 253 -12.27 -0.77 -5.84
CA ILE A 253 -12.18 0.62 -5.39
C ILE A 253 -13.54 1.16 -4.95
N ALA A 254 -14.60 0.91 -5.71
CA ALA A 254 -15.95 1.34 -5.35
C ALA A 254 -16.41 0.72 -4.01
N ALA A 255 -16.08 -0.53 -3.76
CA ALA A 255 -16.35 -1.18 -2.48
C ALA A 255 -15.54 -0.57 -1.33
N ALA A 256 -14.26 -0.25 -1.58
CA ALA A 256 -13.37 0.33 -0.56
C ALA A 256 -13.80 1.73 -0.09
N VAL A 257 -14.39 2.55 -0.96
CA VAL A 257 -14.90 3.89 -0.55
C VAL A 257 -16.29 3.85 0.04
N ASN A 258 -17.10 2.84 -0.29
CA ASN A 258 -18.50 2.70 0.13
C ASN A 258 -18.66 1.84 1.39
N ILE A 259 -17.91 2.18 2.44
CA ILE A 259 -17.96 1.50 3.73
C ILE A 259 -18.86 2.26 4.71
N PRO A 260 -19.42 1.59 5.75
CA PRO A 260 -20.25 2.23 6.75
C PRO A 260 -19.55 3.41 7.45
N GLU A 261 -20.30 4.47 7.73
CA GLU A 261 -19.75 5.67 8.38
C GLU A 261 -19.17 5.36 9.77
N SER A 262 -19.73 4.39 10.49
CA SER A 262 -19.20 3.92 11.77
C SER A 262 -17.77 3.37 11.64
N VAL A 263 -17.48 2.64 10.56
CA VAL A 263 -16.13 2.12 10.28
C VAL A 263 -15.17 3.27 9.89
N LYS A 264 -15.66 4.23 9.08
CA LYS A 264 -14.88 5.42 8.71
C LYS A 264 -14.52 6.26 9.93
N ALA A 265 -15.50 6.53 10.82
CA ALA A 265 -15.27 7.29 12.03
C ALA A 265 -14.22 6.63 12.92
N ARG A 266 -14.29 5.34 13.11
CA ARG A 266 -13.31 4.58 13.90
C ARG A 266 -11.92 4.57 13.25
N ALA A 267 -11.85 4.49 11.92
CA ALA A 267 -10.60 4.58 11.18
C ALA A 267 -9.94 5.97 11.33
N ARG A 268 -10.74 7.05 11.27
CA ARG A 268 -10.26 8.41 11.54
C ARG A 268 -9.71 8.54 12.97
N GLU A 269 -10.48 8.10 13.97
CA GLU A 269 -10.05 8.08 15.36
C GLU A 269 -8.74 7.29 15.52
N ALA A 270 -8.65 6.10 14.94
CA ALA A 270 -7.45 5.26 14.98
C ALA A 270 -6.22 5.92 14.32
N ARG A 271 -6.43 6.80 13.33
CA ARG A 271 -5.35 7.60 12.70
C ARG A 271 -5.04 8.90 13.46
N GLY A 272 -5.89 9.33 14.39
CA GLY A 272 -5.75 10.59 15.11
C GLY A 272 -6.25 11.80 14.32
N MET A 273 -7.22 11.58 13.48
CA MET A 273 -7.89 12.61 12.69
C MET A 273 -9.11 13.13 13.43
#